data_11f26cb658205618bff28bea7de7b2bf
#
_entry.id   11f26cb658205618bff28bea7de7b2bf
#
_cell.length_a   1.000
_cell.length_b   1.000
_cell.length_c   1.000
_cell.angle_alpha   90.00
_cell.angle_beta   90.00
_cell.angle_gamma   90.00
#
_symmetry.space_group_name_H-M   'P 1'
#
loop_
_entity.id
_entity.type
_entity.pdbx_description
1 polymer ?
#
loop_
_entity_poly.entity_id
_entity_poly.type
_entity_poly.pdbx_seq_one_letter_code
_entity_poly.pdbx_strand_id
1 'polypeptide(L)'
;MNKTTDFGFQKVPEDEKSQRVAGVFDSVAARYDLMNDLMSGGLHRLWKRFAVEASGVRPGERVLDIAGGTGDLARLFAGRVGALGEVVLTDINPAMLRLGRDSLLDGGVVAPVAQCSAEALPFARDHFDCVSVAFGLRNMTHKDTALAEMRRVLKPGGRLLVLEFSHVWAPVKPLYDAYSFGVL
;
A
#
# COMPACT_ATOMS: atom_id res chain seq x y z
N MET A 1 -3.07 5.57 31.32
CA MET A 1 -3.17 4.22 30.70
C MET A 1 -2.67 4.38 29.27
N ASN A 2 -1.57 3.74 28.90
CA ASN A 2 -1.12 3.79 27.51
C ASN A 2 -2.16 3.09 26.62
N LYS A 3 -2.62 3.79 25.59
CA LYS A 3 -3.53 3.20 24.59
C LYS A 3 -2.78 2.10 23.85
N THR A 4 -3.47 1.00 23.55
CA THR A 4 -2.92 -0.14 22.83
C THR A 4 -3.59 -0.29 21.47
N THR A 5 -2.83 -0.76 20.48
CA THR A 5 -3.28 -1.00 19.11
C THR A 5 -2.90 -2.40 18.65
N ASP A 6 -3.51 -2.89 17.58
CA ASP A 6 -3.23 -4.23 17.04
C ASP A 6 -1.95 -4.24 16.20
N PHE A 7 -1.09 -5.25 16.44
CA PHE A 7 0.10 -5.57 15.66
C PHE A 7 0.11 -7.08 15.38
N GLY A 8 -0.39 -7.46 14.22
CA GLY A 8 -0.66 -8.86 13.90
C GLY A 8 -1.63 -9.48 14.91
N PHE A 9 -1.20 -10.53 15.60
CA PHE A 9 -1.97 -11.22 16.64
C PHE A 9 -1.74 -10.69 18.06
N GLN A 10 -0.95 -9.62 18.21
CA GLN A 10 -0.57 -9.04 19.50
C GLN A 10 -1.11 -7.63 19.65
N LYS A 11 -1.35 -7.20 20.90
CA LYS A 11 -1.58 -5.80 21.23
C LYS A 11 -0.29 -5.15 21.70
N VAL A 12 0.02 -4.00 21.13
CA VAL A 12 1.21 -3.22 21.48
C VAL A 12 0.83 -1.78 21.85
N PRO A 13 1.65 -1.05 22.60
CA PRO A 13 1.46 0.39 22.82
C PRO A 13 1.41 1.13 21.46
N GLU A 14 0.53 2.15 21.36
CA GLU A 14 0.38 2.91 20.10
C GLU A 14 1.66 3.60 19.66
N ASP A 15 2.44 4.10 20.62
CA ASP A 15 3.72 4.78 20.40
C ASP A 15 4.84 3.84 19.87
N GLU A 16 4.73 2.54 20.14
CA GLU A 16 5.70 1.54 19.66
C GLU A 16 5.34 0.93 18.30
N LYS A 17 4.05 0.98 17.88
CA LYS A 17 3.58 0.28 16.67
C LYS A 17 4.36 0.67 15.43
N SER A 18 4.52 1.96 15.17
CA SER A 18 5.23 2.45 13.97
C SER A 18 6.67 1.93 13.91
N GLN A 19 7.35 1.90 15.05
CA GLN A 19 8.73 1.43 15.15
C GLN A 19 8.85 -0.08 14.92
N ARG A 20 7.92 -0.86 15.47
CA ARG A 20 7.86 -2.32 15.26
C ARG A 20 7.54 -2.66 13.81
N VAL A 21 6.59 -1.95 13.20
CA VAL A 21 6.25 -2.10 11.77
C VAL A 21 7.48 -1.77 10.91
N ALA A 22 8.16 -0.65 11.17
CA ALA A 22 9.37 -0.28 10.44
C ALA A 22 10.46 -1.37 10.54
N GLY A 23 10.72 -1.89 11.73
CA GLY A 23 11.72 -2.95 11.95
C GLY A 23 11.41 -4.23 11.17
N VAL A 24 10.14 -4.62 11.05
CA VAL A 24 9.75 -5.76 10.21
C VAL A 24 10.05 -5.47 8.75
N PHE A 25 9.62 -4.31 8.21
CA PHE A 25 9.86 -3.97 6.81
C PHE A 25 11.34 -3.80 6.48
N ASP A 26 12.15 -3.22 7.37
CA ASP A 26 13.60 -3.12 7.18
C ASP A 26 14.26 -4.50 7.07
N SER A 27 13.82 -5.47 7.86
CA SER A 27 14.36 -6.83 7.86
C SER A 27 14.04 -7.63 6.60
N VAL A 28 12.90 -7.33 5.96
CA VAL A 28 12.41 -8.09 4.80
C VAL A 28 12.48 -7.33 3.49
N ALA A 29 12.87 -6.04 3.50
CA ALA A 29 12.83 -5.15 2.34
C ALA A 29 13.50 -5.76 1.10
N ALA A 30 14.69 -6.34 1.25
CA ALA A 30 15.45 -6.96 0.15
C ALA A 30 14.77 -8.22 -0.45
N ARG A 31 13.82 -8.83 0.26
CA ARG A 31 13.11 -10.05 -0.15
C ARG A 31 11.60 -9.88 -0.15
N TYR A 32 11.13 -8.65 -0.05
CA TYR A 32 9.72 -8.34 0.15
C TYR A 32 8.83 -8.93 -0.95
N ASP A 33 9.22 -8.75 -2.21
CA ASP A 33 8.44 -9.27 -3.35
C ASP A 33 8.46 -10.80 -3.39
N LEU A 34 9.61 -11.44 -3.11
CA LEU A 34 9.71 -12.89 -3.02
C LEU A 34 8.81 -13.43 -1.89
N MET A 35 8.80 -12.77 -0.73
CA MET A 35 7.95 -13.16 0.38
C MET A 35 6.46 -13.03 0.02
N ASN A 36 6.05 -11.93 -0.65
CA ASN A 36 4.68 -11.77 -1.11
C ASN A 36 4.30 -12.80 -2.17
N ASP A 37 5.20 -13.13 -3.10
CA ASP A 37 4.99 -14.19 -4.08
C ASP A 37 4.77 -15.54 -3.40
N LEU A 38 5.60 -15.92 -2.43
CA LEU A 38 5.46 -17.15 -1.68
C LEU A 38 4.17 -17.19 -0.86
N MET A 39 3.87 -16.12 -0.11
CA MET A 39 2.68 -16.06 0.76
C MET A 39 1.37 -16.09 -0.02
N SER A 40 1.33 -15.56 -1.24
CA SER A 40 0.12 -15.47 -2.05
C SER A 40 0.08 -16.43 -3.24
N GLY A 41 1.13 -17.25 -3.45
CA GLY A 41 1.28 -18.03 -4.68
C GLY A 41 1.28 -17.15 -5.94
N GLY A 42 1.77 -15.91 -5.83
CA GLY A 42 1.77 -14.91 -6.92
C GLY A 42 0.42 -14.22 -7.16
N LEU A 43 -0.65 -14.62 -6.47
CA LEU A 43 -1.99 -14.06 -6.66
C LEU A 43 -2.08 -12.56 -6.35
N HIS A 44 -1.23 -12.03 -5.47
CA HIS A 44 -1.21 -10.59 -5.17
C HIS A 44 -0.96 -9.73 -6.41
N ARG A 45 -0.23 -10.24 -7.41
CA ARG A 45 0.01 -9.55 -8.68
C ARG A 45 -1.27 -9.43 -9.52
N LEU A 46 -2.09 -10.48 -9.54
CA LEU A 46 -3.40 -10.45 -10.18
C LEU A 46 -4.37 -9.52 -9.46
N TRP A 47 -4.40 -9.55 -8.13
CA TRP A 47 -5.24 -8.65 -7.33
C TRP A 47 -4.86 -7.19 -7.54
N LYS A 48 -3.57 -6.85 -7.59
CA LYS A 48 -3.10 -5.50 -7.90
C LYS A 48 -3.56 -5.04 -9.29
N ARG A 49 -3.43 -5.90 -10.31
CA ARG A 49 -3.92 -5.59 -11.67
C ARG A 49 -5.44 -5.39 -11.70
N PHE A 50 -6.19 -6.28 -11.08
CA PHE A 50 -7.64 -6.16 -10.97
C PHE A 50 -8.05 -4.87 -10.24
N ALA A 51 -7.37 -4.53 -9.14
CA ALA A 51 -7.63 -3.32 -8.38
C ALA A 51 -7.41 -2.05 -9.23
N VAL A 52 -6.31 -2.00 -10.01
CA VAL A 52 -6.05 -0.88 -10.93
C VAL A 52 -7.12 -0.79 -12.02
N GLU A 53 -7.57 -1.92 -12.60
CA GLU A 53 -8.70 -1.94 -13.54
C GLU A 53 -9.97 -1.40 -12.89
N ALA A 54 -10.32 -1.93 -11.71
CA ALA A 54 -11.52 -1.55 -10.97
C ALA A 54 -11.51 -0.09 -10.52
N SER A 55 -10.32 0.51 -10.34
CA SER A 55 -10.18 1.93 -9.97
C SER A 55 -10.78 2.87 -11.00
N GLY A 56 -10.88 2.45 -12.28
CA GLY A 56 -11.34 3.27 -13.37
C GLY A 56 -10.46 4.50 -13.65
N VAL A 57 -9.19 4.45 -13.24
CA VAL A 57 -8.21 5.54 -13.51
C VAL A 57 -8.02 5.71 -15.01
N ARG A 58 -8.01 6.96 -15.46
CA ARG A 58 -7.95 7.37 -16.86
C ARG A 58 -6.64 8.11 -17.19
N PRO A 59 -6.27 8.17 -18.47
CA PRO A 59 -5.14 9.00 -18.91
C PRO A 59 -5.29 10.47 -18.46
N GLY A 60 -4.20 11.04 -17.98
CA GLY A 60 -4.15 12.43 -17.49
C GLY A 60 -4.54 12.61 -16.02
N GLU A 61 -5.04 11.59 -15.34
CA GLU A 61 -5.40 11.67 -13.92
C GLU A 61 -4.15 11.63 -13.00
N ARG A 62 -4.32 12.18 -11.79
CA ARG A 62 -3.31 12.16 -10.72
C ARG A 62 -3.66 11.12 -9.69
N VAL A 63 -2.71 10.23 -9.42
CA VAL A 63 -2.85 9.12 -8.46
C VAL A 63 -1.85 9.26 -7.32
N LEU A 64 -2.31 9.06 -6.09
CA LEU A 64 -1.46 8.93 -4.91
C LEU A 64 -1.46 7.48 -4.45
N ASP A 65 -0.29 6.84 -4.44
CA ASP A 65 -0.12 5.48 -3.92
C ASP A 65 0.49 5.53 -2.52
N ILE A 66 -0.32 5.21 -1.52
CA ILE A 66 0.03 5.31 -0.09
C ILE A 66 0.51 3.95 0.41
N ALA A 67 1.60 3.96 1.20
CA ALA A 67 2.30 2.75 1.64
C ALA A 67 2.62 1.84 0.45
N GLY A 68 3.08 2.46 -0.65
CA GLY A 68 3.27 1.80 -1.93
C GLY A 68 4.49 0.89 -2.01
N GLY A 69 5.36 0.91 -0.97
CA GLY A 69 6.46 -0.03 -0.81
C GLY A 69 7.37 -0.09 -2.03
N THR A 70 7.47 -1.25 -2.66
CA THR A 70 8.31 -1.50 -3.85
C THR A 70 7.78 -0.90 -5.16
N GLY A 71 6.66 -0.16 -5.12
CA GLY A 71 6.14 0.61 -6.25
C GLY A 71 5.36 -0.18 -7.29
N ASP A 72 5.00 -1.43 -7.01
CA ASP A 72 4.27 -2.30 -7.95
C ASP A 72 2.95 -1.70 -8.43
N LEU A 73 2.16 -1.16 -7.49
CA LEU A 73 0.87 -0.55 -7.81
C LEU A 73 1.08 0.78 -8.54
N ALA A 74 2.02 1.60 -8.07
CA ALA A 74 2.39 2.86 -8.71
C ALA A 74 2.81 2.66 -10.16
N ARG A 75 3.58 1.59 -10.48
CA ARG A 75 3.96 1.24 -11.85
C ARG A 75 2.76 0.89 -12.72
N LEU A 76 1.80 0.13 -12.19
CA LEU A 76 0.58 -0.20 -12.92
C LEU A 76 -0.26 1.05 -13.19
N PHE A 77 -0.38 1.94 -12.21
CA PHE A 77 -1.06 3.23 -12.40
C PHE A 77 -0.36 4.13 -13.41
N ALA A 78 0.99 4.17 -13.40
CA ALA A 78 1.74 4.96 -14.38
C ALA A 78 1.41 4.55 -15.82
N GLY A 79 1.25 3.26 -16.08
CA GLY A 79 0.79 2.77 -17.37
C GLY A 79 -0.64 3.21 -17.74
N ARG A 80 -1.49 3.49 -16.74
CA ARG A 80 -2.88 3.93 -16.95
C ARG A 80 -2.99 5.43 -17.16
N VAL A 81 -2.32 6.21 -16.34
CA VAL A 81 -2.39 7.68 -16.43
C VAL A 81 -1.65 8.22 -17.65
N GLY A 82 -0.65 7.48 -18.14
CA GLY A 82 0.14 7.86 -19.32
C GLY A 82 0.96 9.14 -19.10
N ALA A 83 1.48 9.68 -20.19
CA ALA A 83 2.43 10.82 -20.17
C ALA A 83 1.82 12.15 -19.67
N LEU A 84 0.50 12.28 -19.67
CA LEU A 84 -0.19 13.50 -19.21
C LEU A 84 -0.68 13.41 -17.76
N GLY A 85 -0.60 12.23 -17.17
CA GLY A 85 -0.97 11.99 -15.78
C GLY A 85 0.22 11.95 -14.85
N GLU A 86 -0.05 11.76 -13.57
CA GLU A 86 0.97 11.72 -12.53
C GLU A 86 0.67 10.60 -11.53
N VAL A 87 1.69 9.89 -11.11
CA VAL A 87 1.60 8.97 -9.97
C VAL A 87 2.63 9.38 -8.93
N VAL A 88 2.18 9.62 -7.70
CA VAL A 88 3.05 9.91 -6.56
C VAL A 88 3.13 8.67 -5.68
N LEU A 89 4.35 8.18 -5.46
CA LEU A 89 4.60 7.06 -4.55
C LEU A 89 4.93 7.58 -3.16
N THR A 90 4.23 7.09 -2.13
CA THR A 90 4.54 7.45 -0.74
C THR A 90 4.70 6.21 0.13
N ASP A 91 5.61 6.30 1.09
CA ASP A 91 5.77 5.31 2.14
C ASP A 91 6.33 5.99 3.40
N ILE A 92 6.02 5.45 4.56
CA ILE A 92 6.60 5.92 5.83
C ILE A 92 8.03 5.37 6.01
N ASN A 93 8.31 4.18 5.44
CA ASN A 93 9.58 3.51 5.54
C ASN A 93 10.53 3.96 4.41
N PRO A 94 11.68 4.61 4.74
CA PRO A 94 12.58 5.13 3.73
C PRO A 94 13.32 4.04 2.94
N ALA A 95 13.49 2.83 3.50
CA ALA A 95 14.11 1.73 2.78
C ALA A 95 13.17 1.20 1.70
N MET A 96 11.89 0.99 2.04
CA MET A 96 10.85 0.60 1.08
C MET A 96 10.67 1.64 -0.02
N LEU A 97 10.65 2.92 0.34
CA LEU A 97 10.50 4.01 -0.61
C LEU A 97 11.67 4.10 -1.61
N ARG A 98 12.92 3.87 -1.14
CA ARG A 98 14.10 3.77 -2.03
C ARG A 98 13.95 2.63 -3.02
N LEU A 99 13.59 1.42 -2.55
CA LEU A 99 13.36 0.28 -3.42
C LEU A 99 12.26 0.56 -4.46
N GLY A 100 11.16 1.18 -4.04
CA GLY A 100 10.07 1.55 -4.93
C GLY A 100 10.50 2.55 -5.99
N ARG A 101 11.23 3.60 -5.62
CA ARG A 101 11.79 4.57 -6.56
C ARG A 101 12.70 3.89 -7.59
N ASP A 102 13.63 3.06 -7.13
CA ASP A 102 14.61 2.40 -7.99
C ASP A 102 13.90 1.41 -8.94
N SER A 103 12.94 0.63 -8.43
CA SER A 103 12.09 -0.26 -9.24
C SER A 103 11.27 0.48 -10.31
N LEU A 104 10.74 1.67 -9.98
CA LEU A 104 10.04 2.50 -10.97
C LEU A 104 10.99 2.99 -12.06
N LEU A 105 12.17 3.49 -11.69
CA LEU A 105 13.20 3.95 -12.62
C LEU A 105 13.69 2.83 -13.54
N ASP A 106 13.96 1.64 -13.00
CA ASP A 106 14.34 0.44 -13.76
C ASP A 106 13.24 0.02 -14.75
N GLY A 107 11.97 0.27 -14.37
CA GLY A 107 10.81 0.08 -15.25
C GLY A 107 10.55 1.21 -16.23
N GLY A 108 11.42 2.22 -16.32
CA GLY A 108 11.26 3.39 -17.20
C GLY A 108 10.21 4.41 -16.73
N VAL A 109 9.80 4.34 -15.46
CA VAL A 109 8.80 5.25 -14.86
C VAL A 109 9.51 6.26 -13.96
N VAL A 110 9.41 7.55 -14.31
CA VAL A 110 9.84 8.66 -13.45
C VAL A 110 8.63 9.17 -12.68
N ALA A 111 8.58 8.91 -11.39
CA ALA A 111 7.48 9.30 -10.51
C ALA A 111 8.01 10.07 -9.30
N PRO A 112 7.33 11.14 -8.84
CA PRO A 112 7.61 11.76 -7.56
C PRO A 112 7.47 10.75 -6.42
N VAL A 113 8.40 10.82 -5.46
CA VAL A 113 8.36 10.00 -4.24
C VAL A 113 8.40 10.90 -3.01
N ALA A 114 7.62 10.56 -1.98
CA ALA A 114 7.60 11.32 -0.74
C ALA A 114 7.54 10.40 0.48
N GLN A 115 8.47 10.60 1.41
CA GLN A 115 8.41 9.92 2.70
C GLN A 115 7.43 10.66 3.61
N CYS A 116 6.32 10.03 3.96
CA CYS A 116 5.31 10.61 4.84
C CYS A 116 4.47 9.56 5.54
N SER A 117 3.82 9.97 6.64
CA SER A 117 2.78 9.18 7.27
C SER A 117 1.46 9.35 6.50
N ALA A 118 0.73 8.27 6.33
CA ALA A 118 -0.65 8.32 5.81
C ALA A 118 -1.61 9.10 6.73
N GLU A 119 -1.25 9.26 8.01
CA GLU A 119 -2.01 10.00 9.01
C GLU A 119 -1.75 11.52 8.96
N ALA A 120 -0.76 11.98 8.14
CA ALA A 120 -0.42 13.39 7.93
C ALA A 120 0.18 13.56 6.53
N LEU A 121 -0.65 13.60 5.51
CA LEU A 121 -0.23 13.69 4.11
C LEU A 121 0.21 15.11 3.75
N PRO A 122 1.43 15.32 3.19
CA PRO A 122 1.97 16.63 2.87
C PRO A 122 1.44 17.18 1.54
N PHE A 123 0.18 16.92 1.23
CA PHE A 123 -0.45 17.33 -0.02
C PHE A 123 -1.63 18.27 0.24
N ALA A 124 -1.92 19.11 -0.74
CA ALA A 124 -3.07 19.99 -0.71
C ALA A 124 -4.40 19.19 -0.71
N ARG A 125 -5.47 19.81 -0.23
CA ARG A 125 -6.84 19.30 -0.37
C ARG A 125 -7.21 19.23 -1.86
N ASP A 126 -8.05 18.27 -2.21
CA ASP A 126 -8.67 18.16 -3.53
C ASP A 126 -7.64 18.07 -4.67
N HIS A 127 -6.54 17.33 -4.46
CA HIS A 127 -5.40 17.29 -5.37
C HIS A 127 -5.39 16.08 -6.31
N PHE A 128 -5.80 14.89 -5.81
CA PHE A 128 -5.71 13.63 -6.53
C PHE A 128 -7.08 13.14 -7.04
N ASP A 129 -7.08 12.53 -8.21
CA ASP A 129 -8.25 11.90 -8.81
C ASP A 129 -8.49 10.49 -8.22
N CYS A 130 -7.39 9.83 -7.84
CA CYS A 130 -7.43 8.54 -7.16
C CYS A 130 -6.37 8.50 -6.05
N VAL A 131 -6.74 7.90 -4.92
CA VAL A 131 -5.82 7.52 -3.85
C VAL A 131 -5.90 6.02 -3.69
N SER A 132 -4.75 5.34 -3.63
CA SER A 132 -4.67 3.89 -3.44
C SER A 132 -3.88 3.53 -2.19
N VAL A 133 -4.28 2.44 -1.55
CA VAL A 133 -3.51 1.76 -0.52
C VAL A 133 -3.71 0.25 -0.68
N ALA A 134 -2.60 -0.49 -0.87
CA ALA A 134 -2.63 -1.93 -0.98
C ALA A 134 -1.83 -2.59 0.14
N PHE A 135 -2.50 -3.43 0.94
CA PHE A 135 -1.92 -4.19 2.06
C PHE A 135 -1.22 -3.35 3.13
N GLY A 136 -1.46 -2.02 3.13
CA GLY A 136 -0.85 -1.07 4.04
C GLY A 136 -1.76 -0.59 5.16
N LEU A 137 -3.07 -0.53 4.94
CA LEU A 137 -4.03 0.08 5.88
C LEU A 137 -4.02 -0.60 7.26
N ARG A 138 -3.87 -1.92 7.31
CA ARG A 138 -3.79 -2.69 8.57
C ARG A 138 -2.62 -2.29 9.47
N ASN A 139 -1.54 -1.76 8.88
CA ASN A 139 -0.32 -1.37 9.57
C ASN A 139 -0.39 0.04 10.17
N MET A 140 -1.36 0.87 9.74
CA MET A 140 -1.56 2.23 10.25
C MET A 140 -2.06 2.19 11.69
N THR A 141 -1.57 3.12 12.50
CA THR A 141 -1.93 3.21 13.93
C THR A 141 -3.33 3.77 14.10
N HIS A 142 -3.60 4.91 13.47
CA HIS A 142 -4.88 5.61 13.51
C HIS A 142 -5.54 5.57 12.12
N LYS A 143 -6.24 4.46 11.82
CA LYS A 143 -6.85 4.23 10.51
C LYS A 143 -7.87 5.29 10.13
N ASP A 144 -8.66 5.77 11.11
CA ASP A 144 -9.66 6.82 10.89
C ASP A 144 -8.99 8.14 10.46
N THR A 145 -7.86 8.50 11.08
CA THR A 145 -7.07 9.67 10.71
C THR A 145 -6.50 9.52 9.30
N ALA A 146 -5.93 8.35 9.00
CA ALA A 146 -5.39 8.08 7.66
C ALA A 146 -6.49 8.15 6.58
N LEU A 147 -7.66 7.56 6.82
CA LEU A 147 -8.80 7.63 5.90
C LEU A 147 -9.32 9.06 5.73
N ALA A 148 -9.33 9.87 6.81
CA ALA A 148 -9.68 11.28 6.74
C ALA A 148 -8.69 12.09 5.89
N GLU A 149 -7.38 11.82 6.02
CA GLU A 149 -6.33 12.43 5.19
C GLU A 149 -6.44 12.01 3.73
N MET A 150 -6.67 10.71 3.46
CA MET A 150 -6.93 10.21 2.10
C MET A 150 -8.12 10.92 1.46
N ARG A 151 -9.22 11.07 2.22
CA ARG A 151 -10.39 11.82 1.76
C ARG A 151 -10.07 13.30 1.53
N ARG A 152 -9.27 13.92 2.39
CA ARG A 152 -8.92 15.34 2.29
C ARG A 152 -8.17 15.65 1.01
N VAL A 153 -7.24 14.78 0.60
CA VAL A 153 -6.42 15.00 -0.60
C VAL A 153 -7.11 14.58 -1.89
N LEU A 154 -8.21 13.83 -1.81
CA LEU A 154 -9.04 13.46 -2.95
C LEU A 154 -9.88 14.63 -3.44
N LYS A 155 -9.93 14.83 -4.74
CA LYS A 155 -10.86 15.74 -5.39
C LYS A 155 -12.32 15.32 -5.13
N PRO A 156 -13.28 16.26 -5.18
CA PRO A 156 -14.69 15.90 -5.26
C PRO A 156 -14.94 14.92 -6.44
N GLY A 157 -15.59 13.78 -6.16
CA GLY A 157 -15.76 12.71 -7.14
C GLY A 157 -14.54 11.82 -7.37
N GLY A 158 -13.43 12.08 -6.68
CA GLY A 158 -12.26 11.21 -6.68
C GLY A 158 -12.53 9.85 -6.04
N ARG A 159 -11.64 8.90 -6.24
CA ARG A 159 -11.82 7.48 -5.86
C ARG A 159 -10.76 7.06 -4.85
N LEU A 160 -11.19 6.40 -3.78
CA LEU A 160 -10.31 5.70 -2.85
C LEU A 160 -10.32 4.21 -3.18
N LEU A 161 -9.16 3.66 -3.50
CA LEU A 161 -8.95 2.25 -3.73
C LEU A 161 -8.25 1.63 -2.52
N VAL A 162 -8.91 0.69 -1.86
CA VAL A 162 -8.33 -0.07 -0.75
C VAL A 162 -8.28 -1.53 -1.16
N LEU A 163 -7.06 -2.08 -1.25
CA LEU A 163 -6.82 -3.50 -1.45
C LEU A 163 -6.26 -4.08 -0.16
N GLU A 164 -7.02 -4.94 0.51
CA GLU A 164 -6.62 -5.50 1.80
C GLU A 164 -7.08 -6.95 1.96
N PHE A 165 -6.38 -7.71 2.78
CA PHE A 165 -6.78 -9.08 3.10
C PHE A 165 -8.06 -9.08 3.93
N SER A 166 -8.92 -10.03 3.61
CA SER A 166 -10.17 -10.29 4.33
C SER A 166 -10.13 -11.70 4.94
N HIS A 167 -11.19 -12.07 5.64
CA HIS A 167 -11.35 -13.44 6.12
C HIS A 167 -11.40 -14.43 4.95
N VAL A 168 -10.67 -15.54 5.10
CA VAL A 168 -10.72 -16.62 4.11
C VAL A 168 -12.11 -17.24 4.13
N TRP A 169 -12.68 -17.43 2.95
CA TRP A 169 -13.98 -18.09 2.79
C TRP A 169 -13.96 -19.49 3.43
N ALA A 170 -14.95 -19.75 4.30
CA ALA A 170 -14.97 -20.93 5.16
C ALA A 170 -14.68 -22.27 4.45
N PRO A 171 -15.21 -22.56 3.24
CA PRO A 171 -14.93 -23.80 2.53
C PRO A 171 -13.47 -24.01 2.11
N VAL A 172 -12.74 -22.93 1.83
CA VAL A 172 -11.31 -23.00 1.42
C VAL A 172 -10.34 -22.79 2.59
N LYS A 173 -10.85 -22.41 3.76
CA LYS A 173 -10.03 -22.15 4.95
C LYS A 173 -9.11 -23.33 5.34
N PRO A 174 -9.56 -24.60 5.37
CA PRO A 174 -8.69 -25.72 5.74
C PRO A 174 -7.50 -25.90 4.79
N LEU A 175 -7.72 -25.69 3.48
CA LEU A 175 -6.67 -25.77 2.47
C LEU A 175 -5.68 -24.62 2.62
N TYR A 176 -6.20 -23.42 2.86
CA TYR A 176 -5.38 -22.23 3.10
C TYR A 176 -4.54 -22.37 4.38
N ASP A 177 -5.14 -22.84 5.47
CA ASP A 177 -4.44 -23.06 6.74
C ASP A 177 -3.34 -24.13 6.58
N ALA A 178 -3.62 -25.23 5.88
CA ALA A 178 -2.62 -26.25 5.57
C ALA A 178 -1.43 -25.70 4.77
N TYR A 179 -1.68 -24.83 3.79
CA TYR A 179 -0.63 -24.15 3.04
C TYR A 179 0.16 -23.17 3.92
N SER A 180 -0.55 -22.30 4.65
CA SER A 180 0.07 -21.21 5.42
C SER A 180 0.89 -21.71 6.63
N PHE A 181 0.49 -22.81 7.25
CA PHE A 181 1.17 -23.37 8.43
C PHE A 181 2.02 -24.61 8.14
N GLY A 182 1.88 -25.20 6.94
CA GLY A 182 2.62 -26.40 6.56
C GLY A 182 3.73 -26.16 5.53
N VAL A 183 3.66 -25.07 4.75
CA VAL A 183 4.60 -24.75 3.66
C VAL A 183 5.39 -23.47 3.93
N LEU A 184 4.79 -22.49 4.64
CA LEU A 184 5.40 -21.21 5.02
C LEU A 184 5.88 -21.22 6.47
#